data_9b2935474de550846a4f6881c39b8028
#
_entry.id   9b2935474de550846a4f6881c39b8028
#
_cell.length_a   1.000
_cell.length_b   1.000
_cell.length_c   1.000
_cell.angle_alpha   90.00
_cell.angle_beta   90.00
_cell.angle_gamma   90.00
#
_symmetry.space_group_name_H-M   'P 1'
#
loop_
_entity.id
_entity.type
_entity.pdbx_description
1 polymer ?
#
loop_
_entity_poly.entity_id
_entity_poly.type
_entity_poly.pdbx_seq_one_letter_code
_entity_poly.pdbx_strand_id
1 'polypeptide(L)'
;MAINPPVDATKTPEWAALQKHYDELQSEGISLKQWFADDAERVEKLSFDAGDLHFDLSKNLIKPETLQLFADLAKAVKLDERTKAMYTGVHINNTEDRAVLHTALRRPVEDEGKYIVDGQDTVKDVREVLDRIYAFADKVRSGEWTGVTGKKIETVVNIGIGGSDLGPVMVYEALKPYADAGISARYISNIDPNDLAEKTKGLDPETTLFIIVSKTFTTLETLTNAREARTWLLEELKAKGAIDGSDAKNAEAIKKHFVAVSTNLEKVAEFGIDPNNAFGFWNWVGGRYSVDSAVGTSLAVVFGPARFEEFLHGFHEIDEYFANTPFEKNVVVLLGMLNVWYRNFFKVASHAVLPYDQYLHRFPAYLQQLTMESNGKSVRWDGTPVTSETGEIFWGEPGTNGQHAFYQLIHQGTQLIPADFIAFVNTPNPTKDGDQDVHELFLGNYFAQTKALAFGKTADEVRAEGTPEEIVPARVFTGNRPTTSIFGVALTPFALGELIALYEHITFVEGTVWGLDSYDQWGVELGKQLAKQITPAISQDDDALAAQDASTQSLIKFYRAHREF
;
A
#
# COMPACT_ATOMS: atom_id res chain seq x y z
N MET A 1 -1.96 -29.59 -0.10
CA MET A 1 -1.24 -30.12 1.08
C MET A 1 -1.79 -29.41 2.31
N ALA A 2 -1.98 -30.11 3.42
CA ALA A 2 -2.39 -29.45 4.66
C ALA A 2 -1.26 -28.51 5.12
N ILE A 3 -1.61 -27.29 5.48
CA ILE A 3 -0.67 -26.30 6.00
C ILE A 3 -0.26 -26.74 7.41
N ASN A 4 1.04 -26.69 7.70
CA ASN A 4 1.52 -26.93 9.05
C ASN A 4 0.95 -25.88 10.01
N PRO A 5 0.60 -26.23 11.27
CA PRO A 5 0.19 -25.25 12.24
C PRO A 5 1.31 -24.21 12.47
N PRO A 6 0.95 -22.97 12.86
CA PRO A 6 1.94 -21.93 13.11
C PRO A 6 2.84 -22.30 14.27
N VAL A 7 4.11 -21.98 14.16
CA VAL A 7 5.02 -22.02 15.29
C VAL A 7 4.69 -20.83 16.22
N ASP A 8 4.55 -21.07 17.51
CA ASP A 8 4.44 -20.00 18.49
C ASP A 8 5.84 -19.41 18.75
N ALA A 9 6.14 -18.32 18.10
CA ALA A 9 7.44 -17.67 18.19
C ALA A 9 7.85 -17.42 19.66
N THR A 10 6.90 -17.02 20.51
CA THR A 10 7.19 -16.68 21.93
C THR A 10 7.64 -17.88 22.77
N LYS A 11 7.49 -19.11 22.26
CA LYS A 11 7.91 -20.34 22.94
C LYS A 11 9.22 -20.92 22.39
N THR A 12 9.82 -20.26 21.41
CA THR A 12 11.07 -20.71 20.81
C THR A 12 12.29 -20.27 21.63
N PRO A 13 13.39 -21.03 21.64
CA PRO A 13 14.66 -20.61 22.21
C PRO A 13 15.19 -19.31 21.57
N GLU A 14 14.92 -19.11 20.29
CA GLU A 14 15.35 -17.95 19.50
C GLU A 14 14.64 -16.66 19.96
N TRP A 15 13.35 -16.73 20.30
CA TRP A 15 12.65 -15.61 20.94
C TRP A 15 13.25 -15.28 22.31
N ALA A 16 13.53 -16.30 23.11
CA ALA A 16 14.18 -16.12 24.40
C ALA A 16 15.60 -15.52 24.26
N ALA A 17 16.34 -15.88 23.21
CA ALA A 17 17.64 -15.28 22.90
C ALA A 17 17.52 -13.80 22.52
N LEU A 18 16.50 -13.43 21.72
CA LEU A 18 16.20 -12.02 21.40
C LEU A 18 15.78 -11.24 22.66
N GLN A 19 14.96 -11.83 23.54
CA GLN A 19 14.60 -11.17 24.80
C GLN A 19 15.83 -10.91 25.67
N LYS A 20 16.70 -11.91 25.80
CA LYS A 20 17.97 -11.75 26.53
C LYS A 20 18.83 -10.65 25.92
N HIS A 21 18.96 -10.63 24.59
CA HIS A 21 19.70 -9.58 23.87
C HIS A 21 19.11 -8.18 24.12
N TYR A 22 17.79 -8.06 24.09
CA TYR A 22 17.10 -6.82 24.45
C TYR A 22 17.41 -6.36 25.87
N ASP A 23 17.34 -7.28 26.85
CA ASP A 23 17.62 -6.98 28.26
C ASP A 23 19.08 -6.55 28.46
N GLU A 24 20.02 -7.17 27.75
CA GLU A 24 21.42 -6.78 27.73
C GLU A 24 21.61 -5.36 27.17
N LEU A 25 21.02 -5.03 26.02
CA LEU A 25 21.07 -3.68 25.44
C LEU A 25 20.47 -2.62 26.37
N GLN A 26 19.37 -2.94 27.06
CA GLN A 26 18.77 -2.04 28.05
C GLN A 26 19.66 -1.82 29.26
N SER A 27 20.30 -2.88 29.75
CA SER A 27 21.19 -2.81 30.92
C SER A 27 22.50 -2.07 30.66
N GLU A 28 23.04 -2.19 29.44
CA GLU A 28 24.24 -1.46 28.98
C GLU A 28 23.94 0.02 28.70
N GLY A 29 22.68 0.35 28.45
CA GLY A 29 22.23 1.66 28.02
C GLY A 29 22.37 1.85 26.51
N ILE A 30 21.22 2.02 25.83
CA ILE A 30 21.18 2.24 24.39
C ILE A 30 21.71 3.64 24.05
N SER A 31 22.76 3.69 23.23
CA SER A 31 23.35 4.95 22.75
C SER A 31 23.86 4.78 21.31
N LEU A 32 23.08 5.22 20.33
CA LEU A 32 23.54 5.24 18.93
C LEU A 32 24.82 6.05 18.78
N LYS A 33 24.94 7.20 19.48
CA LYS A 33 26.14 8.04 19.45
C LYS A 33 27.39 7.25 19.87
N GLN A 34 27.27 6.44 20.93
CA GLN A 34 28.35 5.59 21.39
C GLN A 34 28.64 4.43 20.46
N TRP A 35 27.60 3.74 19.96
CA TRP A 35 27.78 2.60 19.05
C TRP A 35 28.46 3.00 17.73
N PHE A 36 28.20 4.21 17.21
CA PHE A 36 28.93 4.74 16.06
C PHE A 36 30.38 5.12 16.38
N ALA A 37 30.65 5.51 17.62
CA ALA A 37 32.04 5.81 18.07
C ALA A 37 32.86 4.53 18.28
N ASP A 38 32.22 3.46 18.76
CA ASP A 38 32.88 2.20 19.11
C ASP A 38 33.13 1.28 17.91
N ASP A 39 32.29 1.36 16.88
CA ASP A 39 32.37 0.51 15.68
C ASP A 39 32.41 1.37 14.41
N ALA A 40 33.58 1.59 13.86
CA ALA A 40 33.79 2.34 12.63
C ALA A 40 33.20 1.65 11.39
N GLU A 41 33.00 0.33 11.45
CA GLU A 41 32.41 -0.47 10.36
C GLU A 41 30.89 -0.65 10.53
N ARG A 42 30.25 -0.01 11.51
CA ARG A 42 28.83 -0.17 11.82
C ARG A 42 27.94 0.08 10.60
N VAL A 43 28.23 1.12 9.83
CA VAL A 43 27.44 1.44 8.62
C VAL A 43 27.58 0.32 7.60
N GLU A 44 28.80 -0.13 7.31
CA GLU A 44 29.06 -1.22 6.35
C GLU A 44 28.36 -2.53 6.76
N LYS A 45 28.38 -2.87 8.06
CA LYS A 45 27.74 -4.08 8.59
C LYS A 45 26.22 -4.04 8.59
N LEU A 46 25.61 -2.86 8.53
CA LEU A 46 24.18 -2.65 8.65
C LEU A 46 23.58 -1.96 7.40
N SER A 47 24.31 -1.95 6.29
CA SER A 47 23.82 -1.49 4.99
C SER A 47 23.66 -2.64 4.01
N PHE A 48 22.65 -2.53 3.15
CA PHE A 48 22.27 -3.56 2.20
C PHE A 48 21.82 -2.92 0.87
N ASP A 49 21.94 -3.67 -0.20
CA ASP A 49 21.37 -3.32 -1.50
C ASP A 49 20.39 -4.42 -1.94
N ALA A 50 19.25 -4.04 -2.47
CA ALA A 50 18.30 -4.94 -3.09
C ALA A 50 17.69 -4.23 -4.32
N GLY A 51 17.91 -4.79 -5.51
CA GLY A 51 17.60 -4.11 -6.75
C GLY A 51 18.30 -2.75 -6.85
N ASP A 52 17.53 -1.71 -7.19
CA ASP A 52 17.99 -0.32 -7.29
C ASP A 52 17.95 0.45 -5.96
N LEU A 53 17.58 -0.21 -4.85
CA LEU A 53 17.40 0.40 -3.55
C LEU A 53 18.57 0.10 -2.61
N HIS A 54 19.07 1.15 -1.96
CA HIS A 54 20.08 1.11 -0.89
C HIS A 54 19.41 1.29 0.47
N PHE A 55 19.77 0.44 1.44
CA PHE A 55 19.21 0.43 2.79
C PHE A 55 20.30 0.68 3.82
N ASP A 56 20.08 1.66 4.70
CA ASP A 56 20.93 1.90 5.88
C ASP A 56 20.11 1.67 7.16
N LEU A 57 20.41 0.57 7.84
CA LEU A 57 19.82 0.17 9.12
C LEU A 57 20.67 0.64 10.32
N SER A 58 21.79 1.31 10.08
CA SER A 58 22.77 1.64 11.13
C SER A 58 22.24 2.56 12.22
N LYS A 59 21.18 3.33 11.94
CA LYS A 59 20.52 4.20 12.92
C LYS A 59 19.33 3.52 13.64
N ASN A 60 19.19 2.20 13.52
CA ASN A 60 18.26 1.42 14.31
C ASN A 60 18.88 0.96 15.65
N LEU A 61 18.01 0.62 16.61
CA LEU A 61 18.41 0.17 17.96
C LEU A 61 18.76 -1.32 17.95
N ILE A 62 19.72 -1.66 17.09
CA ILE A 62 20.29 -3.00 16.91
C ILE A 62 21.82 -2.91 16.84
N LYS A 63 22.47 -4.01 17.13
CA LYS A 63 23.91 -4.22 16.87
C LYS A 63 24.07 -5.22 15.71
N PRO A 64 25.25 -5.34 15.08
CA PRO A 64 25.45 -6.30 13.98
C PRO A 64 25.08 -7.74 14.33
N GLU A 65 25.34 -8.18 15.57
CA GLU A 65 24.97 -9.52 16.05
C GLU A 65 23.46 -9.75 16.14
N THR A 66 22.64 -8.69 16.20
CA THR A 66 21.17 -8.79 16.19
C THR A 66 20.65 -9.40 14.89
N LEU A 67 21.34 -9.17 13.77
CA LEU A 67 20.94 -9.70 12.45
C LEU A 67 20.91 -11.23 12.44
N GLN A 68 21.89 -11.88 13.10
CA GLN A 68 21.89 -13.34 13.20
C GLN A 68 20.74 -13.84 14.07
N LEU A 69 20.42 -13.17 15.17
CA LEU A 69 19.29 -13.52 16.03
C LEU A 69 17.95 -13.39 15.28
N PHE A 70 17.82 -12.38 14.41
CA PHE A 70 16.67 -12.23 13.51
C PHE A 70 16.56 -13.40 12.54
N ALA A 71 17.67 -13.77 11.89
CA ALA A 71 17.71 -14.89 10.96
C ALA A 71 17.38 -16.22 11.65
N ASP A 72 17.88 -16.42 12.87
CA ASP A 72 17.62 -17.64 13.65
C ASP A 72 16.12 -17.73 14.01
N LEU A 73 15.48 -16.66 14.44
CA LEU A 73 14.04 -16.65 14.72
C LEU A 73 13.21 -16.86 13.44
N ALA A 74 13.58 -16.22 12.32
CA ALA A 74 12.93 -16.42 11.04
C ALA A 74 12.96 -17.91 10.61
N LYS A 75 14.08 -18.59 10.85
CA LYS A 75 14.24 -20.02 10.63
C LYS A 75 13.39 -20.87 11.59
N ALA A 76 13.37 -20.51 12.87
CA ALA A 76 12.61 -21.24 13.89
C ALA A 76 11.11 -21.20 13.63
N VAL A 77 10.58 -20.08 13.10
CA VAL A 77 9.16 -19.97 12.69
C VAL A 77 8.88 -20.53 11.29
N LYS A 78 9.89 -21.13 10.64
CA LYS A 78 9.79 -21.80 9.33
C LYS A 78 9.39 -20.85 8.20
N LEU A 79 9.97 -19.65 8.19
CA LEU A 79 9.71 -18.66 7.17
C LEU A 79 10.03 -19.19 5.76
N ASP A 80 11.10 -19.97 5.60
CA ASP A 80 11.49 -20.60 4.33
C ASP A 80 10.43 -21.58 3.81
N GLU A 81 9.87 -22.43 4.68
CA GLU A 81 8.77 -23.34 4.31
C GLU A 81 7.52 -22.55 3.90
N ARG A 82 7.20 -21.47 4.62
CA ARG A 82 6.04 -20.62 4.36
C ARG A 82 6.22 -19.81 3.06
N THR A 83 7.42 -19.29 2.81
CA THR A 83 7.77 -18.62 1.54
C THR A 83 7.61 -19.58 0.38
N LYS A 84 8.18 -20.78 0.47
CA LYS A 84 8.01 -21.81 -0.55
C LYS A 84 6.54 -22.16 -0.79
N ALA A 85 5.75 -22.28 0.28
CA ALA A 85 4.32 -22.57 0.18
C ALA A 85 3.57 -21.47 -0.59
N MET A 86 3.87 -20.18 -0.33
CA MET A 86 3.32 -19.05 -1.07
C MET A 86 3.69 -19.13 -2.57
N TYR A 87 4.96 -19.27 -2.88
CA TYR A 87 5.45 -19.26 -4.27
C TYR A 87 4.99 -20.46 -5.09
N THR A 88 4.64 -21.58 -4.44
CA THR A 88 4.16 -22.80 -5.12
C THR A 88 2.64 -22.97 -5.09
N GLY A 89 1.91 -21.97 -4.61
CA GLY A 89 0.44 -21.95 -4.64
C GLY A 89 -0.23 -22.88 -3.63
N VAL A 90 0.45 -23.22 -2.53
CA VAL A 90 -0.23 -23.87 -1.40
C VAL A 90 -1.25 -22.87 -0.83
N HIS A 91 -2.45 -23.36 -0.47
CA HIS A 91 -3.53 -22.51 0.06
C HIS A 91 -3.19 -21.99 1.46
N ILE A 92 -2.32 -20.99 1.52
CA ILE A 92 -1.89 -20.35 2.78
C ILE A 92 -2.86 -19.31 3.34
N ASN A 93 -3.85 -18.87 2.58
CA ASN A 93 -5.04 -18.21 3.11
C ASN A 93 -6.04 -19.31 3.50
N ASN A 94 -5.94 -19.74 4.76
CA ASN A 94 -6.65 -20.93 5.25
C ASN A 94 -8.14 -20.68 5.41
N THR A 95 -8.54 -19.49 5.84
CA THR A 95 -9.92 -19.19 6.21
C THR A 95 -10.83 -19.05 4.99
N GLU A 96 -10.24 -18.82 3.82
CA GLU A 96 -10.94 -18.73 2.55
C GLU A 96 -10.57 -19.89 1.60
N ASP A 97 -9.68 -20.81 2.02
CA ASP A 97 -9.16 -21.94 1.23
C ASP A 97 -8.63 -21.49 -0.15
N ARG A 98 -7.67 -20.56 -0.14
CA ARG A 98 -7.08 -19.98 -1.36
C ARG A 98 -5.57 -20.01 -1.35
N ALA A 99 -4.99 -20.20 -2.52
CA ALA A 99 -3.59 -19.86 -2.76
C ALA A 99 -3.38 -18.36 -2.61
N VAL A 100 -2.15 -17.95 -2.37
CA VAL A 100 -1.71 -16.54 -2.33
C VAL A 100 -0.58 -16.41 -3.34
N LEU A 101 -0.89 -15.83 -4.50
CA LEU A 101 0.00 -15.83 -5.66
C LEU A 101 0.10 -14.46 -6.34
N HIS A 102 0.05 -13.37 -5.57
CA HIS A 102 0.33 -12.05 -6.13
C HIS A 102 1.70 -12.01 -6.82
N THR A 103 2.67 -12.81 -6.37
CA THR A 103 3.97 -12.97 -7.04
C THR A 103 3.88 -13.56 -8.46
N ALA A 104 2.81 -14.29 -8.79
CA ALA A 104 2.61 -14.81 -10.15
C ALA A 104 2.23 -13.72 -11.16
N LEU A 105 1.71 -12.57 -10.71
CA LEU A 105 1.32 -11.45 -11.57
C LEU A 105 2.50 -10.84 -12.34
N ARG A 106 3.72 -11.01 -11.85
CA ARG A 106 4.95 -10.36 -12.32
C ARG A 106 6.05 -11.34 -12.75
N ARG A 107 5.71 -12.64 -12.87
CA ARG A 107 6.67 -13.63 -13.38
C ARG A 107 6.95 -13.43 -14.87
N PRO A 108 8.20 -13.68 -15.30
CA PRO A 108 8.56 -13.61 -16.70
C PRO A 108 7.84 -14.69 -17.53
N VAL A 109 7.64 -14.41 -18.82
CA VAL A 109 6.93 -15.32 -19.74
C VAL A 109 7.64 -16.68 -19.87
N GLU A 110 8.94 -16.74 -19.65
CA GLU A 110 9.77 -17.96 -19.66
C GLU A 110 9.38 -18.96 -18.57
N ASP A 111 8.56 -18.53 -17.62
CA ASP A 111 8.03 -19.36 -16.54
C ASP A 111 6.68 -20.02 -16.88
N GLU A 112 6.12 -19.79 -18.06
CA GLU A 112 4.95 -20.54 -18.53
C GLU A 112 5.18 -22.06 -18.44
N GLY A 113 4.16 -22.79 -17.98
CA GLY A 113 4.21 -24.21 -17.76
C GLY A 113 4.91 -24.68 -16.49
N LYS A 114 5.56 -23.77 -15.74
CA LYS A 114 6.28 -24.15 -14.50
C LYS A 114 5.42 -24.01 -13.24
N TYR A 115 4.41 -23.15 -13.25
CA TYR A 115 3.58 -22.84 -12.08
C TYR A 115 2.12 -23.23 -12.30
N ILE A 116 1.85 -24.51 -12.14
CA ILE A 116 0.50 -25.07 -12.25
C ILE A 116 -0.13 -25.12 -10.85
N VAL A 117 -1.16 -24.31 -10.61
CA VAL A 117 -1.88 -24.23 -9.35
C VAL A 117 -3.37 -24.48 -9.61
N ASP A 118 -3.97 -25.42 -8.88
CA ASP A 118 -5.37 -25.85 -9.05
C ASP A 118 -5.72 -26.22 -10.50
N GLY A 119 -4.75 -26.75 -11.24
CA GLY A 119 -4.90 -27.15 -12.64
C GLY A 119 -4.78 -26.01 -13.65
N GLN A 120 -4.44 -24.78 -13.21
CA GLN A 120 -4.23 -23.62 -14.05
C GLN A 120 -2.74 -23.28 -14.15
N ASP A 121 -2.28 -22.92 -15.33
CA ASP A 121 -0.97 -22.28 -15.54
C ASP A 121 -1.09 -20.80 -15.22
N THR A 122 -0.67 -20.44 -14.02
CA THR A 122 -0.87 -19.07 -13.50
C THR A 122 -0.12 -18.01 -14.30
N VAL A 123 1.06 -18.33 -14.84
CA VAL A 123 1.85 -17.37 -15.64
C VAL A 123 1.19 -17.15 -16.99
N LYS A 124 0.78 -18.21 -17.68
CA LYS A 124 0.06 -18.12 -18.94
C LYS A 124 -1.22 -17.33 -18.81
N ASP A 125 -2.04 -17.64 -17.81
CA ASP A 125 -3.32 -16.96 -17.57
C ASP A 125 -3.11 -15.45 -17.32
N VAL A 126 -2.07 -15.08 -16.56
CA VAL A 126 -1.71 -13.68 -16.31
C VAL A 126 -1.32 -12.98 -17.61
N ARG A 127 -0.45 -13.60 -18.42
CA ARG A 127 0.00 -13.02 -19.68
C ARG A 127 -1.15 -12.81 -20.67
N GLU A 128 -2.06 -13.76 -20.79
CA GLU A 128 -3.26 -13.60 -21.63
C GLU A 128 -4.11 -12.39 -21.22
N VAL A 129 -4.25 -12.12 -19.91
CA VAL A 129 -4.98 -10.94 -19.43
C VAL A 129 -4.20 -9.66 -19.67
N LEU A 130 -2.89 -9.65 -19.39
CA LEU A 130 -2.02 -8.49 -19.64
C LEU A 130 -2.00 -8.10 -21.12
N ASP A 131 -1.88 -9.06 -22.03
CA ASP A 131 -1.91 -8.80 -23.47
C ASP A 131 -3.21 -8.12 -23.92
N ARG A 132 -4.35 -8.53 -23.35
CA ARG A 132 -5.64 -7.87 -23.61
C ARG A 132 -5.68 -6.46 -23.05
N ILE A 133 -5.15 -6.23 -21.85
CA ILE A 133 -5.07 -4.90 -21.24
C ILE A 133 -4.15 -4.00 -22.07
N TYR A 134 -3.01 -4.50 -22.51
CA TYR A 134 -2.05 -3.73 -23.32
C TYR A 134 -2.63 -3.37 -24.69
N ALA A 135 -3.27 -4.32 -25.36
CA ALA A 135 -3.96 -4.04 -26.61
C ALA A 135 -5.08 -2.99 -26.44
N PHE A 136 -5.81 -3.02 -25.32
CA PHE A 136 -6.80 -2.01 -25.00
C PHE A 136 -6.14 -0.64 -24.70
N ALA A 137 -5.10 -0.63 -23.88
CA ALA A 137 -4.35 0.59 -23.56
C ALA A 137 -3.81 1.27 -24.83
N ASP A 138 -3.21 0.51 -25.74
CA ASP A 138 -2.69 1.03 -27.00
C ASP A 138 -3.79 1.64 -27.88
N LYS A 139 -4.98 1.03 -27.94
CA LYS A 139 -6.13 1.60 -28.67
C LYS A 139 -6.59 2.93 -28.08
N VAL A 140 -6.64 3.05 -26.76
CA VAL A 140 -7.01 4.29 -26.09
C VAL A 140 -5.94 5.36 -26.34
N ARG A 141 -4.68 5.02 -26.15
CA ARG A 141 -3.52 5.93 -26.28
C ARG A 141 -3.33 6.42 -27.74
N SER A 142 -3.51 5.55 -28.72
CA SER A 142 -3.43 5.92 -30.14
C SER A 142 -4.63 6.76 -30.61
N GLY A 143 -5.78 6.66 -29.93
CA GLY A 143 -7.05 7.25 -30.36
C GLY A 143 -7.82 6.37 -31.33
N GLU A 144 -7.49 5.09 -31.47
CA GLU A 144 -8.33 4.09 -32.12
C GLU A 144 -9.61 3.85 -31.29
N TRP A 145 -9.48 3.81 -29.96
CA TRP A 145 -10.62 3.85 -29.06
C TRP A 145 -11.02 5.29 -28.78
N THR A 146 -12.27 5.62 -29.08
CA THR A 146 -12.82 6.97 -28.93
C THR A 146 -14.10 6.96 -28.13
N GLY A 147 -14.47 8.14 -27.59
CA GLY A 147 -15.81 8.38 -27.07
C GLY A 147 -16.88 8.23 -28.16
N VAL A 148 -18.15 8.34 -27.78
CA VAL A 148 -19.30 8.15 -28.67
C VAL A 148 -19.35 9.14 -29.85
N THR A 149 -18.71 10.31 -29.67
CA THR A 149 -18.61 11.36 -30.72
C THR A 149 -17.38 11.22 -31.61
N GLY A 150 -16.56 10.20 -31.42
CA GLY A 150 -15.30 10.00 -32.14
C GLY A 150 -14.12 10.81 -31.62
N LYS A 151 -14.26 11.54 -30.51
CA LYS A 151 -13.15 12.24 -29.86
C LYS A 151 -12.25 11.26 -29.11
N LYS A 152 -10.93 11.55 -29.09
CA LYS A 152 -9.95 10.81 -28.27
C LYS A 152 -10.29 10.90 -26.79
N ILE A 153 -9.95 9.86 -26.04
CA ILE A 153 -10.02 9.88 -24.59
C ILE A 153 -8.86 10.70 -24.03
N GLU A 154 -9.16 11.62 -23.13
CA GLU A 154 -8.21 12.50 -22.43
C GLU A 154 -8.20 12.25 -20.92
N THR A 155 -9.29 11.69 -20.39
CA THR A 155 -9.38 11.37 -18.97
C THR A 155 -9.93 9.97 -18.75
N VAL A 156 -9.22 9.22 -17.91
CA VAL A 156 -9.68 7.93 -17.38
C VAL A 156 -10.15 8.14 -15.94
N VAL A 157 -11.35 7.66 -15.62
CA VAL A 157 -11.89 7.70 -14.26
C VAL A 157 -12.01 6.28 -13.72
N ASN A 158 -11.17 5.95 -12.76
CA ASN A 158 -11.20 4.66 -12.07
C ASN A 158 -12.23 4.71 -10.94
N ILE A 159 -13.21 3.80 -10.95
CA ILE A 159 -14.21 3.68 -9.89
C ILE A 159 -13.99 2.36 -9.15
N GLY A 160 -13.51 2.44 -7.92
CA GLY A 160 -13.19 1.27 -7.09
C GLY A 160 -13.03 1.69 -5.64
N ILE A 161 -12.96 0.74 -4.71
CA ILE A 161 -12.74 1.00 -3.29
C ILE A 161 -11.73 0.03 -2.70
N GLY A 162 -11.06 0.40 -1.61
CA GLY A 162 -10.05 -0.41 -0.96
C GLY A 162 -8.88 -0.71 -1.90
N GLY A 163 -8.54 -1.98 -2.11
CA GLY A 163 -7.46 -2.38 -3.03
C GLY A 163 -7.69 -2.01 -4.49
N SER A 164 -8.94 -1.78 -4.89
CA SER A 164 -9.29 -1.31 -6.25
C SER A 164 -9.13 0.20 -6.43
N ASP A 165 -8.74 0.94 -5.37
CA ASP A 165 -8.50 2.38 -5.38
C ASP A 165 -7.11 2.74 -4.88
N LEU A 166 -6.74 2.31 -3.65
CA LEU A 166 -5.54 2.78 -2.95
C LEU A 166 -4.24 2.49 -3.72
N GLY A 167 -4.10 1.29 -4.27
CA GLY A 167 -2.95 0.96 -5.13
C GLY A 167 -2.92 1.80 -6.41
N PRO A 168 -3.96 1.78 -7.23
CA PRO A 168 -4.02 2.58 -8.46
C PRO A 168 -3.81 4.08 -8.25
N VAL A 169 -4.45 4.71 -7.27
CA VAL A 169 -4.25 6.15 -7.03
C VAL A 169 -2.85 6.46 -6.53
N MET A 170 -2.28 5.61 -5.68
CA MET A 170 -0.91 5.79 -5.19
C MET A 170 0.10 5.70 -6.34
N VAL A 171 0.01 4.68 -7.18
CA VAL A 171 0.91 4.51 -8.34
C VAL A 171 0.74 5.65 -9.35
N TYR A 172 -0.50 6.08 -9.62
CA TYR A 172 -0.74 7.22 -10.50
C TYR A 172 -0.07 8.49 -9.98
N GLU A 173 -0.24 8.81 -8.68
CA GLU A 173 0.40 9.98 -8.07
C GLU A 173 1.93 9.87 -8.11
N ALA A 174 2.49 8.69 -7.83
CA ALA A 174 3.92 8.45 -7.83
C ALA A 174 4.56 8.57 -9.23
N LEU A 175 3.86 8.13 -10.26
CA LEU A 175 4.40 8.04 -11.62
C LEU A 175 3.89 9.14 -12.56
N LYS A 176 3.22 10.18 -12.07
CA LYS A 176 2.73 11.31 -12.90
C LYS A 176 3.74 11.85 -13.91
N PRO A 177 5.04 11.99 -13.58
CA PRO A 177 6.03 12.45 -14.55
C PRO A 177 6.20 11.57 -15.79
N TYR A 178 5.74 10.33 -15.73
CA TYR A 178 5.84 9.36 -16.82
C TYR A 178 4.60 9.28 -17.70
N ALA A 179 3.55 10.06 -17.42
CA ALA A 179 2.34 10.15 -18.25
C ALA A 179 2.65 10.96 -19.52
N ASP A 180 2.68 10.30 -20.67
CA ASP A 180 3.21 10.87 -21.92
C ASP A 180 2.19 11.03 -23.06
N ALA A 181 1.00 10.39 -22.95
CA ALA A 181 0.02 10.37 -24.03
C ALA A 181 -1.04 11.49 -23.95
N GLY A 182 -0.90 12.43 -23.02
CA GLY A 182 -1.91 13.47 -22.77
C GLY A 182 -3.18 12.94 -22.09
N ILE A 183 -3.12 11.74 -21.50
CA ILE A 183 -4.22 11.11 -20.75
C ILE A 183 -3.95 11.29 -19.26
N SER A 184 -4.93 11.84 -18.55
CA SER A 184 -4.93 11.95 -17.09
C SER A 184 -5.85 10.92 -16.44
N ALA A 185 -5.63 10.63 -15.14
CA ALA A 185 -6.55 9.78 -14.39
C ALA A 185 -7.18 10.51 -13.20
N ARG A 186 -8.41 10.12 -12.86
CA ARG A 186 -9.10 10.46 -11.61
C ARG A 186 -9.60 9.18 -10.95
N TYR A 187 -9.75 9.23 -9.63
CA TYR A 187 -10.11 8.06 -8.82
C TYR A 187 -11.31 8.41 -7.94
N ILE A 188 -12.40 7.63 -8.08
CA ILE A 188 -13.63 7.74 -7.29
C ILE A 188 -13.76 6.49 -6.45
N SER A 189 -13.79 6.64 -5.12
CA SER A 189 -13.85 5.51 -4.21
C SER A 189 -14.94 5.62 -3.15
N ASN A 190 -15.09 6.80 -2.55
CA ASN A 190 -16.05 6.99 -1.47
C ASN A 190 -17.49 7.04 -2.00
N ILE A 191 -18.43 6.40 -1.27
CA ILE A 191 -19.87 6.50 -1.56
C ILE A 191 -20.45 7.88 -1.18
N ASP A 192 -19.69 8.73 -0.46
CA ASP A 192 -20.06 10.12 -0.25
C ASP A 192 -20.23 10.80 -1.62
N PRO A 193 -21.41 11.38 -1.94
CA PRO A 193 -21.66 11.97 -3.24
C PRO A 193 -20.71 13.13 -3.60
N ASN A 194 -20.05 13.71 -2.60
CA ASN A 194 -19.04 14.75 -2.83
C ASN A 194 -17.83 14.22 -3.61
N ASP A 195 -17.45 12.95 -3.42
CA ASP A 195 -16.30 12.38 -4.12
C ASP A 195 -16.54 12.32 -5.64
N LEU A 196 -17.68 11.82 -6.06
CA LEU A 196 -18.05 11.80 -7.48
C LEU A 196 -18.23 13.22 -8.02
N ALA A 197 -18.95 14.09 -7.32
CA ALA A 197 -19.23 15.46 -7.76
C ALA A 197 -17.93 16.26 -8.02
N GLU A 198 -16.96 16.21 -7.08
CA GLU A 198 -15.68 16.91 -7.25
C GLU A 198 -14.79 16.25 -8.32
N LYS A 199 -14.84 14.93 -8.48
CA LYS A 199 -14.02 14.22 -9.47
C LYS A 199 -14.57 14.31 -10.90
N THR A 200 -15.86 14.52 -11.09
CA THR A 200 -16.47 14.74 -12.43
C THR A 200 -16.47 16.23 -12.83
N LYS A 201 -16.30 17.13 -11.89
CA LYS A 201 -16.28 18.57 -12.14
C LYS A 201 -15.22 18.96 -13.19
N GLY A 202 -15.68 19.63 -14.23
CA GLY A 202 -14.84 20.13 -15.32
C GLY A 202 -14.35 19.07 -16.31
N LEU A 203 -14.84 17.82 -16.21
CA LEU A 203 -14.59 16.80 -17.24
C LEU A 203 -15.40 17.09 -18.52
N ASP A 204 -14.80 16.78 -19.67
CA ASP A 204 -15.54 16.70 -20.93
C ASP A 204 -16.11 15.27 -21.07
N PRO A 205 -17.46 15.08 -21.04
CA PRO A 205 -18.06 13.77 -21.14
C PRO A 205 -17.72 13.06 -22.46
N GLU A 206 -17.40 13.80 -23.53
CA GLU A 206 -17.05 13.22 -24.83
C GLU A 206 -15.64 12.57 -24.84
N THR A 207 -14.76 12.95 -23.91
CA THR A 207 -13.36 12.48 -23.84
C THR A 207 -13.05 11.71 -22.55
N THR A 208 -14.10 11.35 -21.76
CA THR A 208 -13.95 10.66 -20.47
C THR A 208 -14.26 9.16 -20.63
N LEU A 209 -13.36 8.31 -20.12
CA LEU A 209 -13.52 6.85 -20.03
C LEU A 209 -13.59 6.42 -18.56
N PHE A 210 -14.61 5.68 -18.19
CA PHE A 210 -14.77 5.10 -16.85
C PHE A 210 -14.32 3.64 -16.82
N ILE A 211 -13.53 3.27 -15.81
CA ILE A 211 -13.10 1.89 -15.53
C ILE A 211 -13.71 1.48 -14.19
N ILE A 212 -14.68 0.58 -14.21
CA ILE A 212 -15.34 0.08 -13.00
C ILE A 212 -14.57 -1.12 -12.49
N VAL A 213 -13.94 -0.96 -11.31
CA VAL A 213 -13.07 -1.98 -10.72
C VAL A 213 -13.77 -2.65 -9.53
N SER A 214 -14.37 -3.81 -9.79
CA SER A 214 -15.05 -4.63 -8.78
C SER A 214 -15.01 -6.11 -9.16
N LYS A 215 -14.27 -6.93 -8.43
CA LYS A 215 -14.06 -8.35 -8.75
C LYS A 215 -15.38 -9.11 -8.99
N THR A 216 -16.35 -8.94 -8.10
CA THR A 216 -17.66 -9.60 -8.16
C THR A 216 -18.74 -8.77 -8.85
N PHE A 217 -18.45 -7.52 -9.16
CA PHE A 217 -19.40 -6.53 -9.69
C PHE A 217 -20.65 -6.37 -8.80
N THR A 218 -20.42 -6.39 -7.45
CA THR A 218 -21.48 -6.31 -6.43
C THR A 218 -21.17 -5.36 -5.29
N THR A 219 -19.95 -4.78 -5.24
CA THR A 219 -19.54 -3.87 -4.19
C THR A 219 -20.44 -2.64 -4.19
N LEU A 220 -21.10 -2.38 -3.06
CA LEU A 220 -22.13 -1.35 -2.95
C LEU A 220 -21.61 0.03 -3.38
N GLU A 221 -20.50 0.46 -2.80
CA GLU A 221 -19.89 1.77 -3.05
C GLU A 221 -19.53 1.93 -4.52
N THR A 222 -18.82 0.95 -5.09
CA THR A 222 -18.37 0.97 -6.49
C THR A 222 -19.53 1.01 -7.45
N LEU A 223 -20.56 0.17 -7.24
CA LEU A 223 -21.71 0.10 -8.16
C LEU A 223 -22.64 1.32 -8.02
N THR A 224 -22.72 1.92 -6.83
CA THR A 224 -23.48 3.16 -6.64
C THR A 224 -22.77 4.30 -7.39
N ASN A 225 -21.48 4.52 -7.15
CA ASN A 225 -20.70 5.52 -7.87
C ASN A 225 -20.71 5.27 -9.40
N ALA A 226 -20.65 4.01 -9.84
CA ALA A 226 -20.71 3.69 -11.28
C ALA A 226 -22.06 4.05 -11.91
N ARG A 227 -23.19 3.81 -11.23
CA ARG A 227 -24.53 4.21 -11.71
C ARG A 227 -24.67 5.73 -11.78
N GLU A 228 -24.19 6.45 -10.75
CA GLU A 228 -24.21 7.91 -10.74
C GLU A 228 -23.30 8.49 -11.85
N ALA A 229 -22.10 7.93 -12.03
CA ALA A 229 -21.21 8.32 -13.14
C ALA A 229 -21.85 8.08 -14.52
N ARG A 230 -22.60 6.97 -14.68
CA ARG A 230 -23.35 6.69 -15.91
C ARG A 230 -24.45 7.72 -16.13
N THR A 231 -25.21 8.06 -15.11
CA THR A 231 -26.24 9.11 -15.16
C THR A 231 -25.62 10.45 -15.55
N TRP A 232 -24.57 10.87 -14.86
CA TRP A 232 -23.82 12.08 -15.18
C TRP A 232 -23.35 12.11 -16.65
N LEU A 233 -22.73 11.03 -17.14
CA LEU A 233 -22.23 10.94 -18.51
C LEU A 233 -23.35 11.15 -19.53
N LEU A 234 -24.46 10.42 -19.37
CA LEU A 234 -25.58 10.45 -20.32
C LEU A 234 -26.29 11.81 -20.32
N GLU A 235 -26.48 12.44 -19.17
CA GLU A 235 -27.08 13.76 -19.04
C GLU A 235 -26.19 14.84 -19.68
N GLU A 236 -24.88 14.82 -19.41
CA GLU A 236 -23.93 15.78 -19.98
C GLU A 236 -23.77 15.62 -21.50
N LEU A 237 -23.69 14.37 -22.02
CA LEU A 237 -23.65 14.13 -23.46
C LEU A 237 -24.93 14.61 -24.15
N LYS A 238 -26.09 14.41 -23.53
CA LYS A 238 -27.37 14.92 -24.03
C LYS A 238 -27.46 16.45 -24.00
N ALA A 239 -27.02 17.06 -22.91
CA ALA A 239 -26.96 18.51 -22.75
C ALA A 239 -26.09 19.18 -23.82
N LYS A 240 -24.99 18.54 -24.21
CA LYS A 240 -24.12 18.96 -25.32
C LYS A 240 -24.68 18.67 -26.70
N GLY A 241 -25.79 17.93 -26.82
CA GLY A 241 -26.33 17.48 -28.09
C GLY A 241 -25.49 16.39 -28.78
N ALA A 242 -24.60 15.73 -28.05
CA ALA A 242 -23.76 14.65 -28.54
C ALA A 242 -24.55 13.34 -28.76
N ILE A 243 -25.61 13.15 -27.97
CA ILE A 243 -26.60 12.07 -28.13
C ILE A 243 -28.01 12.63 -28.01
N ASP A 244 -28.99 11.94 -28.57
CA ASP A 244 -30.42 12.34 -28.51
C ASP A 244 -31.14 11.85 -27.24
N GLY A 245 -30.47 11.00 -26.44
CA GLY A 245 -30.99 10.40 -25.20
C GLY A 245 -31.93 9.20 -25.46
N SER A 246 -32.00 8.69 -26.67
CA SER A 246 -32.71 7.42 -26.97
C SER A 246 -31.95 6.23 -26.35
N ASP A 247 -32.67 5.14 -26.05
CA ASP A 247 -32.07 3.93 -25.45
C ASP A 247 -30.92 3.38 -26.31
N ALA A 248 -31.03 3.43 -27.62
CA ALA A 248 -30.00 2.98 -28.54
C ALA A 248 -28.72 3.83 -28.43
N LYS A 249 -28.87 5.18 -28.36
CA LYS A 249 -27.71 6.10 -28.21
C LYS A 249 -27.09 6.05 -26.82
N ASN A 250 -27.93 5.90 -25.80
CA ASN A 250 -27.46 5.68 -24.43
C ASN A 250 -26.64 4.38 -24.33
N ALA A 251 -27.12 3.28 -24.92
CA ALA A 251 -26.38 2.02 -24.95
C ALA A 251 -25.07 2.12 -25.74
N GLU A 252 -25.04 2.85 -26.85
CA GLU A 252 -23.81 3.12 -27.61
C GLU A 252 -22.82 3.93 -26.79
N ALA A 253 -23.27 4.98 -26.08
CA ALA A 253 -22.43 5.79 -25.21
C ALA A 253 -21.82 4.94 -24.07
N ILE A 254 -22.62 4.09 -23.40
CA ILE A 254 -22.11 3.22 -22.33
C ILE A 254 -21.02 2.29 -22.86
N LYS A 255 -21.20 1.65 -24.02
CA LYS A 255 -20.20 0.77 -24.63
C LYS A 255 -18.89 1.47 -24.98
N LYS A 256 -18.93 2.76 -25.27
CA LYS A 256 -17.76 3.56 -25.64
C LYS A 256 -17.04 4.20 -24.46
N HIS A 257 -17.76 4.46 -23.37
CA HIS A 257 -17.26 5.22 -22.24
C HIS A 257 -17.09 4.41 -20.95
N PHE A 258 -17.48 3.12 -20.96
CA PHE A 258 -17.30 2.24 -19.78
C PHE A 258 -16.63 0.93 -20.15
N VAL A 259 -15.67 0.54 -19.33
CA VAL A 259 -15.03 -0.78 -19.29
C VAL A 259 -15.02 -1.30 -17.85
N ALA A 260 -14.78 -2.58 -17.68
CA ALA A 260 -14.81 -3.19 -16.35
C ALA A 260 -13.53 -3.97 -16.01
N VAL A 261 -13.19 -4.00 -14.74
CA VAL A 261 -12.26 -4.96 -14.16
C VAL A 261 -13.07 -5.87 -13.23
N SER A 262 -13.44 -7.03 -13.75
CA SER A 262 -14.36 -7.95 -13.08
C SER A 262 -14.29 -9.36 -13.66
N THR A 263 -14.63 -10.35 -12.84
CA THR A 263 -14.85 -11.75 -13.29
C THR A 263 -16.33 -12.06 -13.54
N ASN A 264 -17.26 -11.17 -13.16
CA ASN A 264 -18.69 -11.38 -13.29
C ASN A 264 -19.21 -10.75 -14.59
N LEU A 265 -19.01 -11.46 -15.70
CA LEU A 265 -19.37 -10.98 -17.05
C LEU A 265 -20.87 -10.77 -17.25
N GLU A 266 -21.73 -11.52 -16.55
CA GLU A 266 -23.18 -11.36 -16.60
C GLU A 266 -23.60 -9.98 -16.06
N LYS A 267 -23.14 -9.62 -14.86
CA LYS A 267 -23.44 -8.30 -14.27
C LYS A 267 -22.79 -7.14 -15.02
N VAL A 268 -21.64 -7.37 -15.62
CA VAL A 268 -20.99 -6.38 -16.50
C VAL A 268 -21.89 -6.10 -17.71
N ALA A 269 -22.44 -7.15 -18.35
CA ALA A 269 -23.38 -7.02 -19.47
C ALA A 269 -24.69 -6.35 -19.05
N GLU A 270 -25.25 -6.68 -17.88
CA GLU A 270 -26.44 -6.03 -17.31
C GLU A 270 -26.26 -4.52 -17.11
N PHE A 271 -25.05 -4.09 -16.75
CA PHE A 271 -24.72 -2.66 -16.64
C PHE A 271 -24.70 -1.95 -18.00
N GLY A 272 -24.53 -2.69 -19.09
CA GLY A 272 -24.44 -2.22 -20.48
C GLY A 272 -23.01 -2.18 -21.04
N ILE A 273 -22.02 -2.67 -20.32
CA ILE A 273 -20.63 -2.80 -20.77
C ILE A 273 -20.51 -4.05 -21.64
N ASP A 274 -19.76 -3.95 -22.74
CA ASP A 274 -19.42 -5.11 -23.55
C ASP A 274 -18.51 -6.06 -22.76
N PRO A 275 -18.89 -7.33 -22.53
CA PRO A 275 -18.07 -8.28 -21.79
C PRO A 275 -16.64 -8.49 -22.36
N ASN A 276 -16.44 -8.23 -23.65
CA ASN A 276 -15.12 -8.27 -24.27
C ASN A 276 -14.18 -7.17 -23.72
N ASN A 277 -14.74 -6.11 -23.16
CA ASN A 277 -14.03 -5.00 -22.51
C ASN A 277 -14.02 -5.17 -20.98
N ALA A 278 -14.13 -6.40 -20.49
CA ALA A 278 -13.94 -6.75 -19.10
C ALA A 278 -12.62 -7.52 -18.94
N PHE A 279 -11.83 -7.12 -17.92
CA PHE A 279 -10.55 -7.71 -17.59
C PHE A 279 -10.67 -8.39 -16.23
N GLY A 280 -10.42 -9.69 -16.18
CA GLY A 280 -10.52 -10.49 -14.96
C GLY A 280 -9.21 -10.59 -14.21
N PHE A 281 -9.29 -10.97 -12.94
CA PHE A 281 -8.16 -11.40 -12.13
C PHE A 281 -8.61 -12.51 -11.18
N TRP A 282 -7.68 -13.16 -10.49
CA TRP A 282 -7.89 -14.48 -9.89
C TRP A 282 -8.24 -14.40 -8.40
N ASN A 283 -8.76 -15.52 -7.85
CA ASN A 283 -9.07 -15.62 -6.43
C ASN A 283 -7.83 -15.66 -5.54
N TRP A 284 -6.70 -16.06 -6.09
CA TRP A 284 -5.42 -16.08 -5.41
C TRP A 284 -4.71 -14.71 -5.35
N VAL A 285 -5.37 -13.64 -5.84
CA VAL A 285 -4.93 -12.25 -5.65
C VAL A 285 -5.86 -11.57 -4.64
N GLY A 286 -5.33 -11.19 -3.50
CA GLY A 286 -6.01 -10.34 -2.53
C GLY A 286 -6.14 -8.88 -3.01
N GLY A 287 -7.20 -8.16 -2.59
CA GLY A 287 -7.45 -6.79 -3.06
C GLY A 287 -6.27 -5.83 -2.83
N ARG A 288 -5.70 -5.83 -1.64
CA ARG A 288 -4.55 -4.96 -1.28
C ARG A 288 -3.21 -5.37 -1.90
N TYR A 289 -3.18 -6.52 -2.59
CA TYR A 289 -2.03 -7.06 -3.34
C TYR A 289 -2.29 -7.09 -4.85
N SER A 290 -3.19 -6.24 -5.37
CA SER A 290 -3.71 -6.42 -6.73
C SER A 290 -3.35 -5.31 -7.71
N VAL A 291 -2.58 -4.30 -7.31
CA VAL A 291 -2.29 -3.13 -8.17
C VAL A 291 -1.54 -3.51 -9.46
N ASP A 292 -0.76 -4.55 -9.43
CA ASP A 292 0.00 -5.15 -10.53
C ASP A 292 -0.81 -6.18 -11.37
N SER A 293 -2.12 -6.37 -11.06
CA SER A 293 -3.09 -7.17 -11.82
C SER A 293 -3.91 -6.32 -12.79
N ALA A 294 -5.01 -6.86 -13.30
CA ALA A 294 -6.00 -6.11 -14.07
C ALA A 294 -6.55 -4.86 -13.35
N VAL A 295 -6.45 -4.81 -12.02
CA VAL A 295 -6.77 -3.60 -11.22
C VAL A 295 -5.95 -2.39 -11.67
N GLY A 296 -4.74 -2.59 -12.18
CA GLY A 296 -3.88 -1.57 -12.77
C GLY A 296 -4.23 -1.15 -14.22
N THR A 297 -5.39 -1.53 -14.77
CA THR A 297 -5.76 -1.17 -16.16
C THR A 297 -5.71 0.34 -16.40
N SER A 298 -6.15 1.17 -15.45
CA SER A 298 -6.06 2.63 -15.57
C SER A 298 -4.61 3.12 -15.69
N LEU A 299 -3.69 2.47 -15.01
CA LEU A 299 -2.25 2.77 -15.04
C LEU A 299 -1.64 2.38 -16.40
N ALA A 300 -1.98 1.18 -16.91
CA ALA A 300 -1.53 0.74 -18.23
C ALA A 300 -2.02 1.69 -19.35
N VAL A 301 -3.24 2.23 -19.23
CA VAL A 301 -3.76 3.25 -20.16
C VAL A 301 -2.98 4.56 -20.05
N VAL A 302 -2.72 5.06 -18.85
CA VAL A 302 -2.05 6.36 -18.65
C VAL A 302 -0.56 6.30 -18.99
N PHE A 303 0.15 5.30 -18.49
CA PHE A 303 1.61 5.20 -18.61
C PHE A 303 2.07 4.38 -19.82
N GLY A 304 1.19 3.57 -20.38
CA GLY A 304 1.48 2.66 -21.49
C GLY A 304 2.03 1.30 -21.04
N PRO A 305 1.90 0.28 -21.93
CA PRO A 305 2.33 -1.09 -21.64
C PRO A 305 3.79 -1.21 -21.21
N ALA A 306 4.71 -0.51 -21.88
CA ALA A 306 6.14 -0.60 -21.58
C ALA A 306 6.48 -0.14 -20.14
N ARG A 307 5.84 0.94 -19.67
CA ARG A 307 6.03 1.43 -18.30
C ARG A 307 5.36 0.52 -17.26
N PHE A 308 4.25 -0.11 -17.64
CA PHE A 308 3.61 -1.08 -16.75
C PHE A 308 4.44 -2.37 -16.63
N GLU A 309 5.07 -2.85 -17.73
CA GLU A 309 6.04 -3.96 -17.65
C GLU A 309 7.26 -3.60 -16.80
N GLU A 310 7.83 -2.40 -16.97
CA GLU A 310 8.91 -1.90 -16.12
C GLU A 310 8.53 -1.94 -14.62
N PHE A 311 7.29 -1.56 -14.30
CA PHE A 311 6.73 -1.62 -12.95
C PHE A 311 6.64 -3.06 -12.44
N LEU A 312 6.13 -4.01 -13.25
CA LEU A 312 6.09 -5.43 -12.91
C LEU A 312 7.48 -6.03 -12.67
N HIS A 313 8.46 -5.62 -13.48
CA HIS A 313 9.84 -6.09 -13.32
C HIS A 313 10.46 -5.66 -11.99
N GLY A 314 10.14 -4.46 -11.48
CA GLY A 314 10.61 -4.02 -10.17
C GLY A 314 10.08 -4.90 -9.03
N PHE A 315 8.81 -5.30 -9.08
CA PHE A 315 8.28 -6.28 -8.13
C PHE A 315 9.01 -7.62 -8.21
N HIS A 316 9.21 -8.12 -9.42
CA HIS A 316 9.87 -9.41 -9.65
C HIS A 316 11.30 -9.43 -9.11
N GLU A 317 12.05 -8.34 -9.25
CA GLU A 317 13.42 -8.20 -8.71
C GLU A 317 13.44 -8.45 -7.19
N ILE A 318 12.52 -7.83 -6.47
CA ILE A 318 12.42 -8.02 -5.01
C ILE A 318 11.87 -9.41 -4.65
N ASP A 319 10.97 -9.99 -5.45
CA ASP A 319 10.51 -11.38 -5.26
C ASP A 319 11.68 -12.36 -5.32
N GLU A 320 12.55 -12.23 -6.33
CA GLU A 320 13.71 -13.10 -6.50
C GLU A 320 14.77 -12.84 -5.41
N TYR A 321 15.00 -11.58 -5.04
CA TYR A 321 15.88 -11.23 -3.92
C TYR A 321 15.39 -11.88 -2.61
N PHE A 322 14.09 -11.73 -2.30
CA PHE A 322 13.49 -12.28 -1.09
C PHE A 322 13.57 -13.81 -1.03
N ALA A 323 13.30 -14.49 -2.15
CA ALA A 323 13.29 -15.94 -2.21
C ALA A 323 14.68 -16.58 -2.14
N ASN A 324 15.72 -15.90 -2.65
CA ASN A 324 17.03 -16.52 -2.91
C ASN A 324 18.15 -16.01 -2.00
N THR A 325 17.95 -14.90 -1.25
CA THR A 325 18.98 -14.35 -0.37
C THR A 325 18.92 -14.99 1.02
N PRO A 326 20.05 -15.41 1.61
CA PRO A 326 20.09 -15.93 2.99
C PRO A 326 19.55 -14.90 4.00
N PHE A 327 18.81 -15.35 5.01
CA PHE A 327 18.06 -14.49 5.92
C PHE A 327 18.91 -13.41 6.61
N GLU A 328 20.14 -13.73 7.01
CA GLU A 328 21.07 -12.79 7.66
C GLU A 328 21.59 -11.67 6.72
N LYS A 329 21.35 -11.79 5.42
CA LYS A 329 21.70 -10.81 4.37
C LYS A 329 20.48 -10.30 3.61
N ASN A 330 19.32 -10.83 3.90
CA ASN A 330 18.08 -10.50 3.21
C ASN A 330 17.42 -9.30 3.89
N VAL A 331 17.63 -8.11 3.35
CA VAL A 331 17.11 -6.87 3.96
C VAL A 331 15.60 -6.89 4.14
N VAL A 332 14.85 -7.56 3.28
CA VAL A 332 13.40 -7.71 3.38
C VAL A 332 13.02 -8.49 4.65
N VAL A 333 13.70 -9.62 4.88
CA VAL A 333 13.52 -10.41 6.11
C VAL A 333 13.96 -9.61 7.34
N LEU A 334 15.11 -8.93 7.25
CA LEU A 334 15.66 -8.14 8.36
C LEU A 334 14.74 -6.98 8.74
N LEU A 335 14.08 -6.32 7.78
CA LEU A 335 13.12 -5.23 8.06
C LEU A 335 11.82 -5.77 8.70
N GLY A 336 11.28 -6.88 8.22
CA GLY A 336 10.13 -7.53 8.87
C GLY A 336 10.46 -7.97 10.31
N MET A 337 11.64 -8.54 10.52
CA MET A 337 12.13 -8.88 11.86
C MET A 337 12.40 -7.65 12.74
N LEU A 338 12.83 -6.55 12.14
CA LEU A 338 13.05 -5.28 12.85
C LEU A 338 11.71 -4.70 13.34
N ASN A 339 10.63 -4.82 12.55
CA ASN A 339 9.29 -4.42 12.97
C ASN A 339 8.80 -5.31 14.13
N VAL A 340 8.98 -6.63 14.05
CA VAL A 340 8.71 -7.56 15.17
C VAL A 340 9.53 -7.17 16.41
N TRP A 341 10.81 -6.81 16.24
CA TRP A 341 11.70 -6.35 17.32
C TRP A 341 11.14 -5.12 18.03
N TYR A 342 10.76 -4.09 17.29
CA TYR A 342 10.18 -2.91 17.89
C TYR A 342 8.79 -3.18 18.49
N ARG A 343 7.94 -3.92 17.79
CA ARG A 343 6.57 -4.22 18.24
C ARG A 343 6.58 -5.05 19.53
N ASN A 344 7.38 -6.09 19.59
CA ASN A 344 7.28 -7.10 20.64
C ASN A 344 8.28 -6.90 21.81
N PHE A 345 9.45 -6.35 21.58
CA PHE A 345 10.45 -6.14 22.63
C PHE A 345 10.46 -4.69 23.14
N PHE A 346 10.42 -3.71 22.26
CA PHE A 346 10.29 -2.30 22.64
C PHE A 346 8.84 -1.85 22.92
N LYS A 347 7.85 -2.69 22.67
CA LYS A 347 6.42 -2.39 22.87
C LYS A 347 5.93 -1.18 22.07
N VAL A 348 6.48 -0.97 20.90
CA VAL A 348 6.11 0.12 20.01
C VAL A 348 4.74 -0.17 19.37
N ALA A 349 3.89 0.84 19.26
CA ALA A 349 2.53 0.69 18.73
C ALA A 349 2.36 1.23 17.30
N SER A 350 3.33 2.00 16.78
CA SER A 350 3.22 2.63 15.47
C SER A 350 4.55 2.70 14.73
N HIS A 351 4.47 2.71 13.41
CA HIS A 351 5.59 2.81 12.49
C HIS A 351 5.33 3.96 11.52
N ALA A 352 6.26 4.92 11.41
CA ALA A 352 6.13 6.04 10.51
C ALA A 352 6.81 5.75 9.17
N VAL A 353 6.16 6.11 8.07
CA VAL A 353 6.75 6.07 6.72
C VAL A 353 6.81 7.49 6.19
N LEU A 354 8.01 8.00 6.01
CA LEU A 354 8.31 9.41 5.78
C LEU A 354 9.03 9.58 4.43
N PRO A 355 8.29 9.59 3.31
CA PRO A 355 8.89 9.76 2.00
C PRO A 355 9.35 11.22 1.81
N TYR A 356 10.63 11.42 1.51
CA TYR A 356 11.19 12.68 1.03
C TYR A 356 11.10 12.69 -0.50
N ASP A 357 9.87 12.55 -0.97
CA ASP A 357 9.45 12.68 -2.36
C ASP A 357 7.95 13.03 -2.38
N GLN A 358 7.58 14.16 -2.99
CA GLN A 358 6.19 14.61 -3.04
C GLN A 358 5.29 13.65 -3.82
N TYR A 359 5.82 12.97 -4.81
CA TYR A 359 5.05 12.01 -5.59
C TYR A 359 4.65 10.76 -4.77
N LEU A 360 5.36 10.45 -3.68
CA LEU A 360 5.01 9.37 -2.77
C LEU A 360 4.01 9.78 -1.65
N HIS A 361 3.34 10.93 -1.75
CA HIS A 361 2.42 11.40 -0.70
C HIS A 361 1.26 10.44 -0.40
N ARG A 362 0.88 9.57 -1.35
CA ARG A 362 -0.14 8.53 -1.12
C ARG A 362 0.43 7.19 -0.64
N PHE A 363 1.74 7.02 -0.63
CA PHE A 363 2.38 5.77 -0.25
C PHE A 363 2.10 5.34 1.20
N PRO A 364 2.19 6.22 2.22
CA PRO A 364 1.82 5.85 3.58
C PRO A 364 0.36 5.37 3.71
N ALA A 365 -0.58 6.01 3.02
CA ALA A 365 -1.99 5.62 3.02
C ALA A 365 -2.23 4.26 2.33
N TYR A 366 -1.48 3.96 1.27
CA TYR A 366 -1.49 2.63 0.65
C TYR A 366 -0.99 1.56 1.62
N LEU A 367 0.11 1.83 2.33
CA LEU A 367 0.67 0.91 3.31
C LEU A 367 -0.26 0.68 4.51
N GLN A 368 -1.11 1.62 4.87
CA GLN A 368 -2.12 1.42 5.91
C GLN A 368 -3.00 0.20 5.61
N GLN A 369 -3.53 0.10 4.39
CA GLN A 369 -4.30 -1.08 4.02
C GLN A 369 -3.40 -2.31 3.91
N LEU A 370 -2.28 -2.21 3.21
CA LEU A 370 -1.39 -3.34 2.97
C LEU A 370 -0.98 -4.04 4.27
N THR A 371 -0.55 -3.28 5.27
CA THR A 371 0.02 -3.84 6.51
C THR A 371 -1.04 -4.07 7.58
N MET A 372 -1.92 -3.08 7.85
CA MET A 372 -2.85 -3.13 8.98
C MET A 372 -4.01 -4.09 8.73
N GLU A 373 -4.51 -4.20 7.50
CA GLU A 373 -5.55 -5.18 7.14
C GLU A 373 -4.97 -6.59 7.09
N SER A 374 -3.69 -6.75 6.76
CA SER A 374 -3.01 -8.04 6.74
C SER A 374 -2.70 -8.55 8.15
N ASN A 375 -2.10 -7.72 9.01
CA ASN A 375 -1.51 -8.15 10.28
C ASN A 375 -2.21 -7.60 11.52
N GLY A 376 -3.25 -6.77 11.37
CA GLY A 376 -4.10 -6.29 12.47
C GLY A 376 -5.05 -7.38 12.97
N LYS A 377 -4.53 -8.49 13.47
CA LYS A 377 -5.30 -9.71 13.83
C LYS A 377 -4.88 -10.26 15.19
N SER A 378 -5.83 -10.95 15.84
CA SER A 378 -5.65 -11.53 17.17
C SER A 378 -5.74 -13.06 17.19
N VAL A 379 -5.88 -13.69 16.01
CA VAL A 379 -6.03 -15.14 15.87
C VAL A 379 -5.02 -15.64 14.84
N ARG A 380 -4.34 -16.76 15.15
CA ARG A 380 -3.41 -17.42 14.24
C ARG A 380 -4.16 -18.20 13.16
N TRP A 381 -3.46 -18.58 12.09
CA TRP A 381 -4.06 -19.30 10.97
C TRP A 381 -4.59 -20.72 11.34
N ASP A 382 -4.26 -21.26 12.52
CA ASP A 382 -4.84 -22.49 13.05
C ASP A 382 -6.04 -22.26 13.98
N GLY A 383 -6.52 -21.03 14.13
CA GLY A 383 -7.64 -20.64 14.98
C GLY A 383 -7.26 -20.41 16.44
N THR A 384 -6.01 -20.58 16.84
CA THR A 384 -5.57 -20.31 18.21
C THR A 384 -5.32 -18.81 18.44
N PRO A 385 -5.52 -18.29 19.68
CA PRO A 385 -5.19 -16.92 20.00
C PRO A 385 -3.67 -16.62 19.81
N VAL A 386 -3.36 -15.39 19.42
CA VAL A 386 -1.97 -14.92 19.44
C VAL A 386 -1.42 -14.81 20.85
N THR A 387 -0.11 -14.93 21.01
CA THR A 387 0.57 -14.89 22.32
C THR A 387 1.46 -13.65 22.50
N SER A 388 1.51 -12.79 21.47
CA SER A 388 2.24 -11.53 21.45
C SER A 388 1.40 -10.42 20.84
N GLU A 389 1.83 -9.19 20.96
CA GLU A 389 1.26 -8.07 20.21
C GLU A 389 1.51 -8.27 18.71
N THR A 390 0.51 -7.94 17.90
CA THR A 390 0.54 -8.04 16.44
C THR A 390 0.20 -6.70 15.81
N GLY A 391 0.63 -6.49 14.59
CA GLY A 391 0.33 -5.31 13.80
C GLY A 391 0.63 -3.99 14.50
N GLU A 392 1.34 -3.12 13.86
CA GLU A 392 1.55 -1.75 14.24
C GLU A 392 0.72 -0.80 13.38
N ILE A 393 0.51 0.41 13.86
CA ILE A 393 -0.19 1.46 13.11
C ILE A 393 0.79 2.09 12.14
N PHE A 394 0.61 1.85 10.85
CA PHE A 394 1.36 2.54 9.79
C PHE A 394 0.75 3.92 9.52
N TRP A 395 1.61 4.94 9.44
CA TRP A 395 1.19 6.31 9.17
C TRP A 395 2.38 7.13 8.65
N GLY A 396 2.11 8.29 8.05
CA GLY A 396 3.18 9.17 7.61
C GLY A 396 2.70 10.23 6.63
N GLU A 397 3.60 11.15 6.35
CA GLU A 397 3.45 12.25 5.41
C GLU A 397 4.80 12.55 4.75
N PRO A 398 4.81 13.17 3.57
CA PRO A 398 6.07 13.55 2.95
C PRO A 398 6.88 14.54 3.80
N GLY A 399 8.20 14.37 3.80
CA GLY A 399 9.10 15.47 4.12
C GLY A 399 9.04 16.53 3.01
N THR A 400 9.18 17.79 3.32
CA THR A 400 9.46 18.43 4.63
C THR A 400 8.18 18.76 5.42
N ASN A 401 6.99 18.55 4.83
CA ASN A 401 5.70 18.87 5.47
C ASN A 401 5.55 18.21 6.84
N GLY A 402 5.89 16.93 6.97
CA GLY A 402 5.85 16.19 8.23
C GLY A 402 6.67 16.85 9.35
N GLN A 403 7.81 17.48 9.00
CA GLN A 403 8.64 18.20 9.97
C GLN A 403 7.89 19.33 10.67
N HIS A 404 6.96 19.96 9.97
CA HIS A 404 6.14 21.08 10.47
C HIS A 404 4.79 20.63 11.04
N ALA A 405 4.51 19.31 11.06
CA ALA A 405 3.25 18.76 11.53
C ALA A 405 3.41 17.93 12.82
N PHE A 406 4.28 16.93 12.84
CA PHE A 406 4.33 15.94 13.92
C PHE A 406 5.75 15.54 14.37
N TYR A 407 6.83 16.04 13.78
CA TYR A 407 8.19 15.67 14.18
C TYR A 407 8.53 16.07 15.63
N GLN A 408 7.83 17.05 16.21
CA GLN A 408 7.92 17.34 17.64
C GLN A 408 7.70 16.08 18.48
N LEU A 409 6.69 15.28 18.16
CA LEU A 409 6.41 14.02 18.86
C LEU A 409 7.52 12.99 18.64
N ILE A 410 8.03 12.86 17.41
CA ILE A 410 9.07 11.87 17.10
C ILE A 410 10.37 12.21 17.82
N HIS A 411 10.78 13.50 17.86
CA HIS A 411 12.02 13.95 18.51
C HIS A 411 11.97 13.92 20.04
N GLN A 412 10.92 14.47 20.62
CA GLN A 412 10.85 14.77 22.07
C GLN A 412 9.68 14.12 22.80
N GLY A 413 8.83 13.36 22.09
CA GLY A 413 7.74 12.62 22.72
C GLY A 413 8.23 11.47 23.58
N THR A 414 7.34 10.96 24.43
CA THR A 414 7.62 9.84 25.35
C THR A 414 7.54 8.47 24.69
N GLN A 415 6.92 8.39 23.50
CA GLN A 415 6.82 7.15 22.74
C GLN A 415 8.00 7.00 21.78
N LEU A 416 8.50 5.78 21.64
CA LEU A 416 9.41 5.42 20.57
C LEU A 416 8.62 5.20 19.29
N ILE A 417 9.05 5.80 18.17
CA ILE A 417 8.41 5.67 16.85
C ILE A 417 9.51 5.34 15.85
N PRO A 418 9.68 4.09 15.46
CA PRO A 418 10.52 3.72 14.31
C PRO A 418 10.00 4.38 13.05
N ALA A 419 10.91 4.78 12.17
CA ALA A 419 10.53 5.48 10.95
C ALA A 419 11.37 5.05 9.74
N ASP A 420 10.70 4.81 8.62
CA ASP A 420 11.34 4.62 7.32
C ASP A 420 11.41 5.96 6.62
N PHE A 421 12.61 6.39 6.29
CA PHE A 421 12.90 7.58 5.50
C PHE A 421 13.23 7.15 4.08
N ILE A 422 12.40 7.53 3.12
CA ILE A 422 12.53 7.14 1.70
C ILE A 422 12.91 8.37 0.89
N ALA A 423 13.97 8.31 0.08
CA ALA A 423 14.37 9.41 -0.78
C ALA A 423 15.06 8.92 -2.06
N PHE A 424 15.19 9.83 -3.03
CA PHE A 424 15.84 9.57 -4.31
C PHE A 424 16.89 10.63 -4.63
N VAL A 425 17.97 10.18 -5.28
CA VAL A 425 19.08 11.05 -5.70
C VAL A 425 18.61 12.10 -6.70
N ASN A 426 17.76 11.68 -7.65
CA ASN A 426 17.32 12.53 -8.76
C ASN A 426 15.83 12.86 -8.67
N THR A 427 15.50 14.10 -9.00
CA THR A 427 14.11 14.56 -9.18
C THR A 427 13.79 14.76 -10.65
N PRO A 428 12.56 14.43 -11.12
CA PRO A 428 12.15 14.73 -12.49
C PRO A 428 11.95 16.24 -12.75
N ASN A 429 11.94 17.06 -11.69
CA ASN A 429 11.71 18.51 -11.78
C ASN A 429 12.88 19.31 -11.16
N PRO A 430 14.10 19.27 -11.75
CA PRO A 430 15.23 20.01 -11.20
C PRO A 430 14.98 21.53 -11.26
N THR A 431 15.20 22.20 -10.13
CA THR A 431 14.93 23.64 -9.97
C THR A 431 16.02 24.29 -9.14
N LYS A 432 16.34 25.55 -9.42
CA LYS A 432 17.30 26.36 -8.65
C LYS A 432 16.64 27.59 -8.05
N ASP A 433 17.11 27.97 -6.87
CA ASP A 433 16.85 29.25 -6.22
C ASP A 433 18.18 30.03 -6.21
N GLY A 434 18.36 30.94 -7.14
CA GLY A 434 19.67 31.53 -7.46
C GLY A 434 20.64 30.46 -7.96
N ASP A 435 21.76 30.29 -7.24
CA ASP A 435 22.77 29.26 -7.54
C ASP A 435 22.53 27.93 -6.79
N GLN A 436 21.59 27.93 -5.81
CA GLN A 436 21.30 26.78 -4.95
C GLN A 436 20.38 25.78 -5.64
N ASP A 437 20.78 24.50 -5.68
CA ASP A 437 19.90 23.42 -6.10
C ASP A 437 18.82 23.16 -5.02
N VAL A 438 17.54 23.25 -5.41
CA VAL A 438 16.42 23.07 -4.48
C VAL A 438 16.30 21.63 -4.00
N HIS A 439 16.69 20.66 -4.83
CA HIS A 439 16.70 19.25 -4.43
C HIS A 439 17.79 18.95 -3.39
N GLU A 440 18.97 19.58 -3.50
CA GLU A 440 20.01 19.49 -2.47
C GLU A 440 19.54 20.07 -1.13
N LEU A 441 18.82 21.21 -1.15
CA LEU A 441 18.20 21.78 0.07
C LEU A 441 17.19 20.81 0.69
N PHE A 442 16.41 20.16 -0.15
CA PHE A 442 15.43 19.18 0.27
C PHE A 442 16.08 17.93 0.91
N LEU A 443 17.07 17.34 0.24
CA LEU A 443 17.83 16.21 0.77
C LEU A 443 18.67 16.56 2.00
N GLY A 444 19.12 17.81 2.11
CA GLY A 444 19.76 18.33 3.33
C GLY A 444 18.88 18.17 4.57
N ASN A 445 17.56 18.37 4.42
CA ASN A 445 16.59 18.09 5.50
C ASN A 445 16.48 16.60 5.81
N TYR A 446 16.42 15.74 4.82
CA TYR A 446 16.41 14.28 4.99
C TYR A 446 17.61 13.82 5.85
N PHE A 447 18.82 14.20 5.47
CA PHE A 447 20.04 13.81 6.21
C PHE A 447 20.09 14.44 7.61
N ALA A 448 19.66 15.70 7.74
CA ALA A 448 19.64 16.38 9.02
C ALA A 448 18.66 15.73 10.00
N GLN A 449 17.47 15.34 9.55
CA GLN A 449 16.46 14.72 10.41
C GLN A 449 16.89 13.34 10.90
N THR A 450 17.37 12.46 10.01
CA THR A 450 17.86 11.13 10.42
C THR A 450 19.04 11.22 11.38
N LYS A 451 19.94 12.22 11.18
CA LYS A 451 21.06 12.49 12.10
C LYS A 451 20.58 12.99 13.45
N ALA A 452 19.67 13.97 13.48
CA ALA A 452 19.16 14.57 14.71
C ALA A 452 18.36 13.54 15.54
N LEU A 453 17.53 12.70 14.89
CA LEU A 453 16.79 11.62 15.53
C LEU A 453 17.72 10.60 16.19
N ALA A 454 18.80 10.20 15.51
CA ALA A 454 19.75 9.23 16.03
C ALA A 454 20.58 9.76 17.19
N PHE A 455 21.16 10.95 17.05
CA PHE A 455 22.21 11.43 17.96
C PHE A 455 21.74 12.45 18.99
N GLY A 456 20.62 13.10 18.74
CA GLY A 456 20.05 14.09 19.67
C GLY A 456 20.94 15.30 19.92
N LYS A 457 20.68 15.99 21.03
CA LYS A 457 21.46 17.12 21.56
C LYS A 457 21.38 17.13 23.09
N THR A 458 22.50 17.06 23.76
CA THR A 458 22.59 16.99 25.22
C THR A 458 22.31 18.34 25.87
N ALA A 459 22.03 18.35 27.19
CA ALA A 459 21.88 19.56 27.98
C ALA A 459 23.15 20.45 27.96
N ASP A 460 24.33 19.84 27.96
CA ASP A 460 25.61 20.57 27.94
C ASP A 460 25.84 21.22 26.56
N GLU A 461 25.52 20.53 25.47
CA GLU A 461 25.56 21.10 24.13
C GLU A 461 24.56 22.28 23.99
N VAL A 462 23.37 22.17 24.59
CA VAL A 462 22.36 23.25 24.62
C VAL A 462 22.85 24.45 25.44
N ARG A 463 23.49 24.22 26.59
CA ARG A 463 24.12 25.29 27.41
C ARG A 463 25.26 25.99 26.68
N ALA A 464 26.08 25.25 25.97
CA ALA A 464 27.18 25.79 25.20
C ALA A 464 26.74 26.76 24.10
N GLU A 465 25.50 26.68 23.67
CA GLU A 465 24.88 27.63 22.72
C GLU A 465 24.38 28.93 23.38
N GLY A 466 24.59 29.10 24.70
CA GLY A 466 24.12 30.27 25.43
C GLY A 466 22.62 30.25 25.77
N THR A 467 22.01 29.06 25.80
CA THR A 467 20.59 28.89 26.15
C THR A 467 20.40 29.22 27.64
N PRO A 468 19.39 30.04 28.00
CA PRO A 468 19.00 30.28 29.40
C PRO A 468 18.66 28.96 30.13
N GLU A 469 19.11 28.79 31.37
CA GLU A 469 19.04 27.51 32.09
C GLU A 469 17.60 27.01 32.28
N GLU A 470 16.64 27.93 32.44
CA GLU A 470 15.22 27.61 32.62
C GLU A 470 14.57 26.94 31.38
N ILE A 471 15.16 27.12 30.18
CA ILE A 471 14.64 26.50 28.94
C ILE A 471 15.57 25.40 28.41
N VAL A 472 16.73 25.15 29.03
CA VAL A 472 17.62 24.05 28.63
C VAL A 472 16.90 22.72 28.57
N PRO A 473 16.06 22.31 29.55
CA PRO A 473 15.36 21.02 29.48
C PRO A 473 14.44 20.89 28.27
N ALA A 474 13.81 21.98 27.83
CA ALA A 474 12.91 21.99 26.67
C ALA A 474 13.64 21.92 25.32
N ARG A 475 14.95 22.19 25.30
CA ARG A 475 15.79 22.17 24.09
C ARG A 475 16.72 20.96 24.00
N VAL A 476 16.62 20.01 24.93
CA VAL A 476 17.33 18.73 24.87
C VAL A 476 16.61 17.82 23.89
N PHE A 477 17.36 17.14 23.05
CA PHE A 477 16.90 16.07 22.17
C PHE A 477 17.54 14.76 22.64
N THR A 478 16.73 13.81 23.03
CA THR A 478 17.23 12.56 23.64
C THR A 478 18.05 11.70 22.69
N GLY A 479 17.86 11.85 21.38
CA GLY A 479 18.44 10.92 20.42
C GLY A 479 17.84 9.51 20.54
N ASN A 480 18.54 8.53 19.98
CA ASN A 480 18.14 7.12 19.99
C ASN A 480 16.71 6.89 19.45
N ARG A 481 16.30 7.73 18.48
CA ARG A 481 15.05 7.59 17.73
C ARG A 481 15.38 6.84 16.45
N PRO A 482 14.92 5.58 16.32
CA PRO A 482 15.37 4.71 15.24
C PRO A 482 14.82 5.14 13.88
N THR A 483 15.71 5.09 12.89
CA THR A 483 15.34 5.31 11.50
C THR A 483 15.99 4.28 10.58
N THR A 484 15.23 3.81 9.60
CA THR A 484 15.74 3.10 8.43
C THR A 484 15.79 4.07 7.26
N SER A 485 16.92 4.17 6.57
CA SER A 485 17.01 4.94 5.33
C SER A 485 16.87 4.01 4.14
N ILE A 486 15.97 4.36 3.22
CA ILE A 486 15.75 3.68 1.95
C ILE A 486 16.03 4.71 0.86
N PHE A 487 17.07 4.48 0.04
CA PHE A 487 17.57 5.47 -0.90
C PHE A 487 17.68 4.87 -2.30
N GLY A 488 16.98 5.45 -3.27
CA GLY A 488 17.03 5.03 -4.67
C GLY A 488 17.69 6.08 -5.57
N VAL A 489 18.04 5.71 -6.80
CA VAL A 489 18.61 6.65 -7.77
C VAL A 489 17.55 7.61 -8.32
N ALA A 490 16.37 7.11 -8.64
CA ALA A 490 15.20 7.89 -9.09
C ALA A 490 13.92 7.10 -8.85
N LEU A 491 12.80 7.79 -8.64
CA LEU A 491 11.48 7.17 -8.56
C LEU A 491 11.00 6.80 -9.97
N THR A 492 11.42 5.64 -10.45
CA THR A 492 11.00 5.05 -11.72
C THR A 492 9.82 4.10 -11.51
N PRO A 493 9.13 3.64 -12.58
CA PRO A 493 8.18 2.52 -12.47
C PRO A 493 8.82 1.29 -11.84
N PHE A 494 10.06 0.95 -12.20
CA PHE A 494 10.82 -0.16 -11.62
C PHE A 494 11.03 0.02 -10.12
N ALA A 495 11.59 1.15 -9.69
CA ALA A 495 11.85 1.44 -8.27
C ALA A 495 10.56 1.48 -7.42
N LEU A 496 9.44 1.94 -7.99
CA LEU A 496 8.15 1.89 -7.29
C LEU A 496 7.66 0.44 -7.14
N GLY A 497 7.83 -0.39 -8.15
CA GLY A 497 7.55 -1.83 -8.07
C GLY A 497 8.35 -2.50 -6.97
N GLU A 498 9.65 -2.20 -6.88
CA GLU A 498 10.53 -2.67 -5.80
C GLU A 498 10.03 -2.25 -4.42
N LEU A 499 9.66 -0.97 -4.23
CA LEU A 499 9.16 -0.47 -2.96
C LEU A 499 7.87 -1.18 -2.53
N ILE A 500 6.95 -1.43 -3.44
CA ILE A 500 5.69 -2.11 -3.10
C ILE A 500 5.97 -3.57 -2.72
N ALA A 501 6.73 -4.31 -3.53
CA ALA A 501 7.09 -5.70 -3.25
C ALA A 501 7.86 -5.83 -1.91
N LEU A 502 8.74 -4.88 -1.60
CA LEU A 502 9.43 -4.81 -0.32
C LEU A 502 8.44 -4.85 0.86
N TYR A 503 7.45 -3.97 0.87
CA TYR A 503 6.46 -3.91 1.96
C TYR A 503 5.46 -5.07 1.93
N GLU A 504 5.15 -5.65 0.77
CA GLU A 504 4.37 -6.89 0.68
C GLU A 504 5.07 -8.04 1.41
N HIS A 505 6.37 -8.20 1.17
CA HIS A 505 7.15 -9.25 1.81
C HIS A 505 7.49 -8.95 3.28
N ILE A 506 7.74 -7.69 3.67
CA ILE A 506 7.85 -7.30 5.08
C ILE A 506 6.59 -7.72 5.84
N THR A 507 5.42 -7.40 5.31
CA THR A 507 4.12 -7.79 5.88
C THR A 507 3.97 -9.31 6.00
N PHE A 508 4.44 -10.06 5.00
CA PHE A 508 4.45 -11.54 5.02
C PHE A 508 5.38 -12.10 6.10
N VAL A 509 6.59 -11.52 6.26
CA VAL A 509 7.54 -11.93 7.30
C VAL A 509 6.95 -11.73 8.68
N GLU A 510 6.42 -10.55 8.98
CA GLU A 510 5.75 -10.23 10.25
C GLU A 510 4.60 -11.20 10.53
N GLY A 511 3.69 -11.36 9.57
CA GLY A 511 2.55 -12.25 9.68
C GLY A 511 2.96 -13.70 9.94
N THR A 512 4.06 -14.16 9.33
CA THR A 512 4.61 -15.49 9.56
C THR A 512 5.16 -15.65 10.98
N VAL A 513 5.88 -14.66 11.50
CA VAL A 513 6.41 -14.67 12.86
C VAL A 513 5.28 -14.70 13.90
N TRP A 514 4.22 -13.92 13.68
CA TRP A 514 3.05 -13.90 14.57
C TRP A 514 2.08 -15.07 14.33
N GLY A 515 2.28 -15.84 13.26
CA GLY A 515 1.43 -16.99 12.89
C GLY A 515 0.08 -16.59 12.32
N LEU A 516 -0.05 -15.43 11.69
CA LEU A 516 -1.29 -14.86 11.19
C LEU A 516 -1.63 -15.32 9.77
N ASP A 517 -2.93 -15.44 9.47
CA ASP A 517 -3.41 -15.41 8.09
C ASP A 517 -3.43 -13.95 7.61
N SER A 518 -2.37 -13.53 6.90
CA SER A 518 -2.21 -12.14 6.45
C SER A 518 -3.08 -11.79 5.22
N TYR A 519 -3.84 -12.75 4.67
CA TYR A 519 -4.46 -12.60 3.35
C TYR A 519 -5.99 -12.61 3.36
N ASP A 520 -6.62 -12.86 4.51
CA ASP A 520 -8.04 -12.63 4.74
C ASP A 520 -8.33 -11.24 5.36
N GLN A 521 -9.61 -10.87 5.53
CA GLN A 521 -10.03 -9.58 6.11
C GLN A 521 -11.40 -9.66 6.79
N TRP A 522 -11.65 -10.65 7.62
CA TRP A 522 -12.93 -10.86 8.31
C TRP A 522 -13.38 -9.67 9.16
N GLY A 523 -12.44 -8.86 9.67
CA GLY A 523 -12.71 -7.68 10.50
C GLY A 523 -13.57 -6.60 9.85
N VAL A 524 -13.66 -6.56 8.51
CA VAL A 524 -14.46 -5.56 7.79
C VAL A 524 -15.89 -6.04 7.47
N GLU A 525 -16.24 -7.30 7.75
CA GLU A 525 -17.52 -7.87 7.32
C GLU A 525 -18.70 -7.48 8.22
N LEU A 526 -18.50 -7.41 9.53
CA LEU A 526 -19.56 -7.07 10.48
C LEU A 526 -20.17 -5.68 10.21
N GLY A 527 -19.32 -4.68 9.96
CA GLY A 527 -19.78 -3.32 9.64
C GLY A 527 -20.68 -3.27 8.40
N LYS A 528 -20.33 -4.02 7.35
CA LYS A 528 -21.14 -4.12 6.12
C LYS A 528 -22.51 -4.78 6.39
N GLN A 529 -22.55 -5.81 7.22
CA GLN A 529 -23.80 -6.47 7.60
C GLN A 529 -24.70 -5.53 8.39
N LEU A 530 -24.16 -4.83 9.39
CA LEU A 530 -24.89 -3.86 10.20
C LEU A 530 -25.39 -2.67 9.38
N ALA A 531 -24.60 -2.16 8.45
CA ALA A 531 -25.01 -1.05 7.58
C ALA A 531 -26.29 -1.38 6.80
N LYS A 532 -26.42 -2.61 6.26
CA LYS A 532 -27.63 -3.06 5.58
C LYS A 532 -28.87 -3.08 6.49
N GLN A 533 -28.68 -3.38 7.79
CA GLN A 533 -29.77 -3.42 8.79
C GLN A 533 -30.15 -2.02 9.27
N ILE A 534 -29.18 -1.09 9.33
CA ILE A 534 -29.37 0.27 9.84
C ILE A 534 -29.93 1.21 8.77
N THR A 535 -29.57 1.02 7.49
CA THR A 535 -29.99 1.91 6.41
C THR A 535 -31.51 2.13 6.36
N PRO A 536 -32.41 1.12 6.51
CA PRO A 536 -33.85 1.34 6.57
C PRO A 536 -34.28 2.28 7.71
N ALA A 537 -33.63 2.17 8.88
CA ALA A 537 -33.89 3.05 10.01
C ALA A 537 -33.59 4.53 9.66
N ILE A 538 -32.56 4.80 8.89
CA ILE A 538 -32.25 6.15 8.40
C ILE A 538 -33.38 6.67 7.51
N SER A 539 -33.97 5.81 6.67
CA SER A 539 -35.04 6.11 5.72
C SER A 539 -36.47 6.02 6.28
N GLN A 540 -36.66 6.24 7.58
CA GLN A 540 -37.96 6.32 8.31
C GLN A 540 -38.63 5.00 8.70
N ASP A 541 -37.96 3.87 8.67
CA ASP A 541 -38.45 2.62 9.24
C ASP A 541 -38.27 2.65 10.77
N ASP A 542 -39.39 2.80 11.48
CA ASP A 542 -39.38 2.93 12.94
C ASP A 542 -39.16 1.58 13.65
N ASP A 543 -39.54 0.47 13.07
CA ASP A 543 -39.24 -0.86 13.58
C ASP A 543 -37.75 -1.16 13.50
N ALA A 544 -37.14 -0.85 12.35
CA ALA A 544 -35.71 -0.94 12.20
C ALA A 544 -34.95 0.00 13.15
N LEU A 545 -35.49 1.20 13.42
CA LEU A 545 -34.92 2.12 14.39
C LEU A 545 -35.00 1.57 15.82
N ALA A 546 -36.16 1.04 16.20
CA ALA A 546 -36.37 0.48 17.54
C ALA A 546 -35.49 -0.72 17.86
N ALA A 547 -35.04 -1.43 16.83
CA ALA A 547 -34.12 -2.56 16.93
C ALA A 547 -32.65 -2.16 17.21
N GLN A 548 -32.31 -0.86 17.12
CA GLN A 548 -30.94 -0.40 17.34
C GLN A 548 -30.67 -0.09 18.80
N ASP A 549 -29.39 -0.02 19.17
CA ASP A 549 -28.99 0.46 20.49
C ASP A 549 -29.36 1.95 20.70
N ALA A 550 -29.41 2.38 21.97
CA ALA A 550 -29.85 3.72 22.31
C ALA A 550 -29.03 4.86 21.70
N SER A 551 -27.72 4.66 21.53
CA SER A 551 -26.82 5.66 20.89
C SER A 551 -27.14 5.79 19.41
N THR A 552 -27.21 4.67 18.69
CA THR A 552 -27.56 4.63 17.26
C THR A 552 -28.95 5.24 17.02
N GLN A 553 -29.96 4.89 17.84
CA GLN A 553 -31.30 5.51 17.78
C GLN A 553 -31.23 7.03 17.94
N SER A 554 -30.47 7.52 18.92
CA SER A 554 -30.33 8.95 19.19
C SER A 554 -29.75 9.70 18.01
N LEU A 555 -28.68 9.17 17.42
CA LEU A 555 -28.01 9.77 16.25
C LEU A 555 -28.91 9.75 15.00
N ILE A 556 -29.64 8.67 14.76
CA ILE A 556 -30.60 8.60 13.63
C ILE A 556 -31.77 9.58 13.84
N LYS A 557 -32.31 9.72 15.06
CA LYS A 557 -33.34 10.71 15.36
C LYS A 557 -32.84 12.15 15.13
N PHE A 558 -31.60 12.42 15.53
CA PHE A 558 -30.97 13.72 15.24
C PHE A 558 -30.84 13.96 13.74
N TYR A 559 -30.33 12.97 12.99
CA TYR A 559 -30.24 13.04 11.53
C TYR A 559 -31.62 13.31 10.89
N ARG A 560 -32.64 12.53 11.25
CA ARG A 560 -34.00 12.68 10.71
C ARG A 560 -34.60 14.06 10.97
N ALA A 561 -34.31 14.63 12.16
CA ALA A 561 -34.82 15.95 12.58
C ALA A 561 -34.18 17.13 11.84
N HIS A 562 -32.97 16.96 11.25
CA HIS A 562 -32.19 18.03 10.64
C HIS A 562 -31.93 17.80 9.13
N ARG A 563 -32.40 16.69 8.58
CA ARG A 563 -32.26 16.43 7.13
C ARG A 563 -33.19 17.35 6.34
N GLU A 564 -32.65 18.09 5.38
CA GLU A 564 -33.39 19.08 4.59
C GLU A 564 -33.94 18.55 3.25
N PHE A 565 -33.79 17.23 2.94
CA PHE A 565 -34.25 16.60 1.70
C PHE A 565 -35.34 15.57 1.97
#